data_05cea5ee31b1e37ef4191fce1b57bf39
#
_entry.id   05cea5ee31b1e37ef4191fce1b57bf39
#
_cell.length_a   1.000
_cell.length_b   1.000
_cell.length_c   1.000
_cell.angle_alpha   90.00
_cell.angle_beta   90.00
_cell.angle_gamma   90.00
#
_symmetry.space_group_name_H-M   'P 1'
#
loop_
_entity.id
_entity.type
_entity.pdbx_description
1 polymer ?
#
loop_
_entity_poly.entity_id
_entity_poly.type
_entity_poly.pdbx_seq_one_letter_code
_entity_poly.pdbx_strand_id
1 'polypeptide(L)'
;LAEVNIDGKVVINPDTRVAEITVELEYTSSSAYNTNYLTIMMLQDNIIGSQQGSSYNPEQIVDGQYRHMHVLRDVITPTWGDAVSPATAGTLITKTYEYEIPEVIGETNGVAVDLENVQFLAIVTEKQENGKTSPVLNVNKLNSLKAANTEYYPYFQKVELSSALSCSNDKTLNITINNGGTEDITSLKYQIIV
;
A
#
# COMPACT_ATOMS: atom_id res chain seq x y z
N LEU A 1 -5.22 -18.97 9.49
CA LEU A 1 -4.48 -18.35 8.40
C LEU A 1 -5.49 -17.60 7.53
N ALA A 2 -5.13 -16.42 7.06
CA ALA A 2 -5.97 -15.69 6.09
C ALA A 2 -6.00 -16.47 4.76
N GLU A 3 -7.11 -16.42 4.04
CA GLU A 3 -7.25 -17.07 2.72
C GLU A 3 -6.36 -16.43 1.67
N VAL A 4 -6.08 -15.14 1.81
CA VAL A 4 -5.22 -14.36 0.93
C VAL A 4 -4.23 -13.55 1.76
N ASN A 5 -2.95 -13.62 1.42
CA ASN A 5 -1.92 -12.71 1.91
C ASN A 5 -1.89 -11.49 0.99
N ILE A 6 -1.69 -10.32 1.58
CA ILE A 6 -1.56 -9.06 0.85
C ILE A 6 -0.18 -8.50 1.16
N ASP A 7 0.62 -8.25 0.14
CA ASP A 7 1.84 -7.47 0.23
C ASP A 7 1.82 -6.36 -0.82
N GLY A 8 2.69 -5.38 -0.70
CA GLY A 8 2.78 -4.34 -1.70
C GLY A 8 3.56 -3.12 -1.25
N LYS A 9 3.79 -2.27 -2.22
CA LYS A 9 4.56 -1.04 -2.05
C LYS A 9 3.91 0.11 -2.79
N VAL A 10 4.18 1.30 -2.30
CA VAL A 10 3.82 2.56 -2.94
C VAL A 10 5.09 3.39 -3.09
N VAL A 11 5.40 3.83 -4.29
CA VAL A 11 6.50 4.75 -4.57
C VAL A 11 5.88 6.09 -4.94
N ILE A 12 6.16 7.11 -4.15
CA ILE A 12 5.61 8.46 -4.36
C ILE A 12 6.72 9.36 -4.91
N ASN A 13 6.50 9.95 -6.07
CA ASN A 13 7.34 11.02 -6.58
C ASN A 13 6.86 12.35 -5.94
N PRO A 14 7.68 13.01 -5.11
CA PRO A 14 7.25 14.21 -4.39
C PRO A 14 7.04 15.42 -5.28
N ASP A 15 7.71 15.50 -6.43
CA ASP A 15 7.61 16.64 -7.35
C ASP A 15 6.34 16.58 -8.19
N THR A 16 6.03 15.39 -8.73
CA THR A 16 4.84 15.17 -9.55
C THR A 16 3.63 14.76 -8.73
N ARG A 17 3.81 14.40 -7.46
CA ARG A 17 2.82 13.82 -6.55
C ARG A 17 2.18 12.51 -7.06
N VAL A 18 2.81 11.85 -8.03
CA VAL A 18 2.34 10.56 -8.57
C VAL A 18 2.79 9.44 -7.65
N ALA A 19 1.85 8.61 -7.24
CA ALA A 19 2.06 7.37 -6.51
C ALA A 19 1.95 6.17 -7.45
N GLU A 20 3.01 5.40 -7.59
CA GLU A 20 3.01 4.09 -8.23
C GLU A 20 2.75 3.03 -7.16
N ILE A 21 1.63 2.33 -7.27
CA ILE A 21 1.16 1.37 -6.28
C ILE A 21 1.25 -0.02 -6.88
N THR A 22 1.97 -0.92 -6.22
CA THR A 22 2.02 -2.35 -6.57
C THR A 22 1.43 -3.15 -5.42
N VAL A 23 0.47 -4.02 -5.71
CA VAL A 23 -0.13 -4.95 -4.73
C VAL A 23 0.03 -6.36 -5.22
N GLU A 24 0.49 -7.24 -4.36
CA GLU A 24 0.63 -8.68 -4.59
C GLU A 24 -0.34 -9.43 -3.66
N LEU A 25 -1.16 -10.29 -4.25
CA LEU A 25 -2.15 -11.12 -3.57
C LEU A 25 -1.77 -12.58 -3.74
N GLU A 26 -1.42 -13.26 -2.67
CA GLU A 26 -1.12 -14.69 -2.65
C GLU A 26 -2.25 -15.45 -1.96
N TYR A 27 -2.98 -16.26 -2.72
CA TYR A 27 -4.03 -17.09 -2.17
C TYR A 27 -3.47 -18.38 -1.53
N THR A 28 -3.53 -18.46 -0.21
CA THR A 28 -3.08 -19.63 0.57
C THR A 28 -4.13 -20.73 0.63
N SER A 29 -5.40 -20.38 0.43
CA SER A 29 -6.54 -21.28 0.24
C SER A 29 -7.47 -20.71 -0.82
N SER A 30 -8.33 -21.57 -1.40
CA SER A 30 -9.35 -21.10 -2.32
C SER A 30 -10.44 -20.34 -1.58
N SER A 31 -10.83 -19.19 -2.10
CA SER A 31 -11.95 -18.42 -1.57
C SER A 31 -13.30 -19.07 -1.94
N ALA A 32 -14.35 -18.69 -1.23
CA ALA A 32 -15.72 -19.14 -1.53
C ALA A 32 -16.17 -18.75 -2.94
N TYR A 33 -15.62 -17.65 -3.47
CA TYR A 33 -15.89 -17.16 -4.82
C TYR A 33 -14.59 -17.09 -5.62
N ASN A 34 -14.64 -17.45 -6.90
CA ASN A 34 -13.47 -17.39 -7.79
C ASN A 34 -13.01 -15.96 -8.10
N THR A 35 -13.84 -14.96 -7.78
CA THR A 35 -13.52 -13.54 -7.95
C THR A 35 -13.74 -12.83 -6.63
N ASN A 36 -12.69 -12.17 -6.14
CA ASN A 36 -12.72 -11.25 -5.00
C ASN A 36 -12.49 -9.82 -5.49
N TYR A 37 -12.49 -8.86 -4.58
CA TYR A 37 -12.36 -7.44 -4.91
C TYR A 37 -11.29 -6.78 -4.07
N LEU A 38 -10.37 -6.08 -4.74
CA LEU A 38 -9.30 -5.31 -4.14
C LEU A 38 -9.70 -3.83 -4.05
N THR A 39 -9.71 -3.29 -2.85
CA THR A 39 -9.89 -1.86 -2.61
C THR A 39 -8.59 -1.27 -2.09
N ILE A 40 -8.15 -0.15 -2.68
CA ILE A 40 -7.00 0.63 -2.22
C ILE A 40 -7.50 1.96 -1.71
N MET A 41 -7.13 2.28 -0.46
CA MET A 41 -7.51 3.51 0.23
C MET A 41 -6.27 4.33 0.57
N MET A 42 -6.36 5.65 0.40
CA MET A 42 -5.37 6.59 0.93
C MET A 42 -5.88 7.19 2.22
N LEU A 43 -5.11 7.07 3.29
CA LEU A 43 -5.33 7.67 4.59
C LEU A 43 -4.31 8.78 4.84
N GLN A 44 -4.63 9.72 5.71
CA GLN A 44 -3.69 10.73 6.17
C GLN A 44 -3.75 10.88 7.68
N ASP A 45 -2.58 10.94 8.29
CA ASP A 45 -2.39 11.27 9.71
C ASP A 45 -2.17 12.77 9.92
N ASN A 46 -2.21 13.19 11.17
CA ASN A 46 -1.86 14.53 11.62
C ASN A 46 -2.72 15.67 11.02
N ILE A 47 -3.98 15.41 10.71
CA ILE A 47 -4.90 16.46 10.27
C ILE A 47 -5.41 17.21 11.51
N ILE A 48 -5.10 18.50 11.60
CA ILE A 48 -5.52 19.35 12.71
C ILE A 48 -6.90 19.96 12.39
N GLY A 49 -7.84 19.80 13.30
CA GLY A 49 -9.20 20.29 13.10
C GLY A 49 -10.07 20.24 14.36
N SER A 50 -11.31 20.67 14.22
CA SER A 50 -12.26 20.64 15.32
C SER A 50 -12.78 19.22 15.56
N GLN A 51 -12.92 18.84 16.84
CA GLN A 51 -13.52 17.56 17.23
C GLN A 51 -14.41 17.76 18.45
N GLN A 52 -15.68 17.37 18.33
CA GLN A 52 -16.56 17.35 19.48
C GLN A 52 -16.12 16.25 20.46
N GLY A 53 -16.05 16.58 21.75
CA GLY A 53 -15.60 15.64 22.77
C GLY A 53 -14.08 15.40 22.77
N SER A 54 -13.28 16.30 22.18
CA SER A 54 -11.80 16.22 22.15
C SER A 54 -11.16 16.06 23.54
N SER A 55 -11.83 16.57 24.59
CA SER A 55 -11.36 16.43 25.99
C SER A 55 -11.27 15.00 26.50
N TYR A 56 -11.90 14.03 25.82
CA TYR A 56 -11.77 12.60 26.18
C TYR A 56 -10.45 11.99 25.73
N ASN A 57 -9.74 12.63 24.79
CA ASN A 57 -8.43 12.22 24.28
C ASN A 57 -7.45 13.39 24.33
N PRO A 58 -7.02 13.84 25.50
CA PRO A 58 -6.22 15.06 25.66
C PRO A 58 -4.84 14.96 24.97
N GLU A 59 -4.30 13.77 24.79
CA GLU A 59 -3.02 13.53 24.07
C GLU A 59 -3.11 13.83 22.58
N GLN A 60 -4.31 13.92 22.02
CA GLN A 60 -4.54 14.32 20.63
C GLN A 60 -4.76 15.83 20.47
N ILE A 61 -4.73 16.61 21.54
CA ILE A 61 -4.92 18.06 21.46
C ILE A 61 -3.57 18.74 21.21
N VAL A 62 -3.50 19.45 20.09
CA VAL A 62 -2.35 20.25 19.69
C VAL A 62 -2.82 21.69 19.48
N ASP A 63 -2.27 22.65 20.22
CA ASP A 63 -2.61 24.07 20.14
C ASP A 63 -4.14 24.35 20.24
N GLY A 64 -4.83 23.56 21.10
CA GLY A 64 -6.28 23.70 21.33
C GLY A 64 -7.16 23.07 20.26
N GLN A 65 -6.61 22.45 19.26
CA GLN A 65 -7.32 21.70 18.21
C GLN A 65 -7.02 20.19 18.31
N TYR A 66 -7.89 19.36 17.73
CA TYR A 66 -7.72 17.93 17.73
C TYR A 66 -6.89 17.46 16.54
N ARG A 67 -5.94 16.56 16.79
CA ARG A 67 -5.12 15.88 15.79
C ARG A 67 -5.81 14.58 15.37
N HIS A 68 -6.40 14.59 14.17
CA HIS A 68 -7.01 13.41 13.57
C HIS A 68 -5.96 12.50 12.95
N MET A 69 -6.11 11.20 13.20
CA MET A 69 -5.25 10.14 12.67
C MET A 69 -6.07 9.21 11.77
N HIS A 70 -5.41 8.60 10.78
CA HIS A 70 -6.00 7.62 9.86
C HIS A 70 -7.27 8.11 9.16
N VAL A 71 -7.30 9.39 8.80
CA VAL A 71 -8.45 9.97 8.08
C VAL A 71 -8.48 9.46 6.66
N LEU A 72 -9.58 8.82 6.24
CA LEU A 72 -9.77 8.44 4.85
C LEU A 72 -9.79 9.69 3.96
N ARG A 73 -8.88 9.74 2.98
CA ARG A 73 -8.76 10.86 2.06
C ARG A 73 -9.32 10.53 0.69
N ASP A 74 -9.04 9.32 0.19
CA ASP A 74 -9.55 8.89 -1.11
C ASP A 74 -9.60 7.36 -1.21
N VAL A 75 -10.39 6.87 -2.19
CA VAL A 75 -10.46 5.47 -2.59
C VAL A 75 -10.02 5.37 -4.05
N ILE A 76 -8.86 4.77 -4.28
CA ILE A 76 -8.17 4.78 -5.58
C ILE A 76 -8.82 3.84 -6.58
N THR A 77 -9.29 2.68 -6.09
CA THR A 77 -10.02 1.70 -6.90
C THR A 77 -11.49 2.10 -7.08
N PRO A 78 -12.26 1.46 -7.99
CA PRO A 78 -13.71 1.63 -8.03
C PRO A 78 -14.37 1.42 -6.67
N THR A 79 -15.53 2.03 -6.45
CA THR A 79 -16.26 2.03 -5.15
C THR A 79 -16.44 0.64 -4.53
N TRP A 80 -16.59 -0.39 -5.36
CA TRP A 80 -16.77 -1.79 -4.92
C TRP A 80 -15.52 -2.64 -5.06
N GLY A 81 -14.37 -2.00 -5.25
CA GLY A 81 -13.10 -2.65 -5.50
C GLY A 81 -12.87 -3.05 -6.96
N ASP A 82 -11.64 -3.41 -7.25
CA ASP A 82 -11.19 -3.92 -8.54
C ASP A 82 -11.19 -5.45 -8.51
N ALA A 83 -11.80 -6.08 -9.53
CA ALA A 83 -11.95 -7.53 -9.56
C ALA A 83 -10.59 -8.25 -9.64
N VAL A 84 -10.39 -9.25 -8.80
CA VAL A 84 -9.20 -10.11 -8.76
C VAL A 84 -9.62 -11.57 -8.88
N SER A 85 -9.05 -12.27 -9.86
CA SER A 85 -9.32 -13.68 -10.14
C SER A 85 -8.16 -14.34 -10.87
N PRO A 86 -7.97 -15.68 -10.76
CA PRO A 86 -8.74 -16.60 -9.94
C PRO A 86 -8.37 -16.54 -8.45
N ALA A 87 -9.36 -16.60 -7.57
CA ALA A 87 -9.18 -16.61 -6.11
C ALA A 87 -9.03 -18.06 -5.59
N THR A 88 -8.04 -18.79 -6.13
CA THR A 88 -7.78 -20.20 -5.81
C THR A 88 -6.42 -20.38 -5.15
N ALA A 89 -6.31 -21.39 -4.28
CA ALA A 89 -5.07 -21.70 -3.58
C ALA A 89 -3.86 -21.82 -4.53
N GLY A 90 -2.75 -21.21 -4.14
CA GLY A 90 -1.50 -21.17 -4.91
C GLY A 90 -1.46 -20.09 -6.01
N THR A 91 -2.52 -19.28 -6.16
CA THR A 91 -2.53 -18.18 -7.13
C THR A 91 -1.81 -16.95 -6.55
N LEU A 92 -0.92 -16.35 -7.33
CA LEU A 92 -0.31 -15.04 -7.09
C LEU A 92 -0.85 -14.06 -8.13
N ILE A 93 -1.44 -12.96 -7.68
CA ILE A 93 -1.97 -11.89 -8.54
C ILE A 93 -1.23 -10.60 -8.20
N THR A 94 -0.65 -9.95 -9.21
CA THR A 94 -0.06 -8.61 -9.07
C THR A 94 -0.95 -7.59 -9.76
N LYS A 95 -1.26 -6.51 -9.06
CA LYS A 95 -1.98 -5.33 -9.58
C LYS A 95 -1.11 -4.10 -9.43
N THR A 96 -1.13 -3.24 -10.44
CA THR A 96 -0.42 -1.95 -10.43
C THR A 96 -1.38 -0.82 -10.72
N TYR A 97 -1.19 0.32 -10.03
CA TYR A 97 -1.99 1.52 -10.19
C TYR A 97 -1.07 2.73 -10.20
N GLU A 98 -1.45 3.72 -10.96
CA GLU A 98 -0.86 5.06 -10.92
C GLU A 98 -1.91 6.01 -10.38
N TYR A 99 -1.56 6.83 -9.39
CA TYR A 99 -2.47 7.74 -8.73
C TYR A 99 -1.80 9.09 -8.48
N GLU A 100 -2.35 10.14 -9.08
CA GLU A 100 -1.93 11.52 -8.82
C GLU A 100 -2.56 12.00 -7.51
N ILE A 101 -1.74 12.20 -6.48
CA ILE A 101 -2.19 12.63 -5.15
C ILE A 101 -2.55 14.12 -5.21
N PRO A 102 -3.81 14.51 -5.01
CA PRO A 102 -4.20 15.91 -5.02
C PRO A 102 -3.46 16.74 -3.97
N GLU A 103 -3.20 18.00 -4.25
CA GLU A 103 -2.64 18.92 -3.24
C GLU A 103 -3.65 19.19 -2.11
N VAL A 104 -4.93 19.25 -2.44
CA VAL A 104 -6.01 19.56 -1.51
C VAL A 104 -7.20 18.66 -1.82
N ILE A 105 -7.84 18.11 -0.79
CA ILE A 105 -9.07 17.34 -0.92
C ILE A 105 -10.20 18.03 -0.16
N GLY A 106 -11.33 18.22 -0.83
CA GLY A 106 -12.53 18.92 -0.39
C GLY A 106 -12.78 20.17 -1.24
N GLU A 107 -14.07 20.50 -1.49
CA GLU A 107 -14.45 21.62 -2.37
C GLU A 107 -14.34 22.96 -1.64
N THR A 108 -15.11 23.13 -0.55
CA THR A 108 -15.13 24.34 0.25
C THR A 108 -14.42 24.07 1.59
N ASN A 109 -13.36 24.75 1.90
CA ASN A 109 -12.48 24.45 3.03
C ASN A 109 -11.70 23.13 2.90
N GLY A 110 -11.22 22.84 1.70
CA GLY A 110 -10.38 21.68 1.44
C GLY A 110 -9.17 21.61 2.37
N VAL A 111 -8.77 20.40 2.73
CA VAL A 111 -7.62 20.15 3.59
C VAL A 111 -6.44 19.69 2.73
N ALA A 112 -5.27 20.28 2.93
CA ALA A 112 -4.06 19.91 2.23
C ALA A 112 -3.70 18.44 2.44
N VAL A 113 -3.17 17.82 1.40
CA VAL A 113 -2.62 16.46 1.47
C VAL A 113 -1.12 16.56 1.68
N ASP A 114 -0.70 16.19 2.87
CA ASP A 114 0.71 16.14 3.27
C ASP A 114 1.28 14.76 2.93
N LEU A 115 2.19 14.70 1.96
CA LEU A 115 2.83 13.45 1.51
C LEU A 115 3.62 12.75 2.60
N GLU A 116 4.08 13.48 3.65
CA GLU A 116 4.79 12.89 4.78
C GLU A 116 3.86 12.05 5.68
N ASN A 117 2.58 12.37 5.65
CA ASN A 117 1.57 11.79 6.54
C ASN A 117 0.57 10.89 5.82
N VAL A 118 0.74 10.61 4.52
CA VAL A 118 -0.13 9.68 3.80
C VAL A 118 0.26 8.22 4.02
N GLN A 119 -0.74 7.36 4.05
CA GLN A 119 -0.62 5.91 4.16
C GLN A 119 -1.57 5.26 3.17
N PHE A 120 -1.22 4.07 2.70
CA PHE A 120 -2.07 3.31 1.78
C PHE A 120 -2.43 1.96 2.39
N LEU A 121 -3.70 1.60 2.27
CA LEU A 121 -4.21 0.29 2.68
C LEU A 121 -4.73 -0.46 1.46
N ALA A 122 -4.44 -1.75 1.40
CA ALA A 122 -5.07 -2.69 0.48
C ALA A 122 -6.01 -3.62 1.25
N ILE A 123 -7.24 -3.73 0.81
CA ILE A 123 -8.30 -4.52 1.42
C ILE A 123 -8.83 -5.49 0.38
N VAL A 124 -8.88 -6.79 0.69
CA VAL A 124 -9.51 -7.79 -0.16
C VAL A 124 -10.81 -8.23 0.48
N THR A 125 -11.89 -8.17 -0.30
CA THR A 125 -13.23 -8.58 0.11
C THR A 125 -13.79 -9.64 -0.83
N GLU A 126 -14.74 -10.43 -0.35
CA GLU A 126 -15.60 -11.24 -1.21
C GLU A 126 -16.55 -10.37 -2.03
N LYS A 127 -17.20 -10.98 -3.01
CA LYS A 127 -18.23 -10.34 -3.82
C LYS A 127 -19.40 -9.87 -2.94
N GLN A 128 -19.85 -8.63 -3.16
CA GLN A 128 -21.10 -8.17 -2.57
C GLN A 128 -22.29 -8.83 -3.27
N GLU A 129 -23.11 -9.56 -2.53
CA GLU A 129 -24.33 -10.18 -3.04
C GLU A 129 -25.58 -9.56 -2.39
N ASN A 130 -26.53 -9.14 -3.23
CA ASN A 130 -27.89 -8.75 -2.81
C ASN A 130 -27.95 -7.70 -1.67
N GLY A 131 -27.06 -6.69 -1.68
CA GLY A 131 -27.05 -5.65 -0.67
C GLY A 131 -26.54 -6.09 0.71
N LYS A 132 -25.97 -7.28 0.82
CA LYS A 132 -25.27 -7.74 2.02
C LYS A 132 -23.86 -7.19 2.03
N THR A 133 -23.31 -7.02 3.23
CA THR A 133 -21.91 -6.63 3.41
C THR A 133 -20.99 -7.71 2.85
N SER A 134 -19.99 -7.30 2.08
CA SER A 134 -18.92 -8.20 1.63
C SER A 134 -18.00 -8.53 2.81
N PRO A 135 -17.77 -9.81 3.13
CA PRO A 135 -16.77 -10.17 4.13
C PRO A 135 -15.38 -9.64 3.75
N VAL A 136 -14.68 -9.05 4.69
CA VAL A 136 -13.26 -8.70 4.51
C VAL A 136 -12.43 -9.96 4.74
N LEU A 137 -11.67 -10.37 3.72
CA LEU A 137 -10.79 -11.53 3.80
C LEU A 137 -9.46 -11.20 4.44
N ASN A 138 -8.88 -10.05 4.06
CA ASN A 138 -7.65 -9.54 4.66
C ASN A 138 -7.50 -8.04 4.39
N VAL A 139 -6.65 -7.39 5.18
CA VAL A 139 -6.23 -6.01 5.02
C VAL A 139 -4.74 -5.89 5.34
N ASN A 140 -4.01 -5.11 4.56
CA ASN A 140 -2.62 -4.78 4.86
C ASN A 140 -2.31 -3.32 4.52
N LYS A 141 -1.43 -2.72 5.32
CA LYS A 141 -0.82 -1.43 5.03
C LYS A 141 0.31 -1.64 4.04
N LEU A 142 0.29 -0.90 2.94
CA LEU A 142 1.34 -0.96 1.94
C LEU A 142 2.57 -0.18 2.39
N ASN A 143 3.75 -0.71 2.09
CA ASN A 143 5.02 -0.04 2.37
C ASN A 143 5.16 1.19 1.47
N SER A 144 5.08 2.39 2.04
CA SER A 144 5.25 3.64 1.29
C SER A 144 6.70 4.05 1.29
N LEU A 145 7.26 4.19 0.10
CA LEU A 145 8.59 4.72 -0.16
C LEU A 145 8.42 6.06 -0.84
N LYS A 146 9.09 7.09 -0.35
CA LYS A 146 9.20 8.34 -1.10
C LYS A 146 10.42 8.22 -2.00
N ALA A 147 10.22 8.37 -3.29
CA ALA A 147 11.29 8.65 -4.20
C ALA A 147 11.82 10.04 -3.81
N ALA A 148 12.87 10.07 -3.03
CA ALA A 148 13.55 11.33 -2.79
C ALA A 148 13.99 11.87 -4.15
N ASN A 149 13.97 13.22 -4.29
CA ASN A 149 14.56 13.92 -5.44
C ASN A 149 16.09 13.83 -5.34
N THR A 150 16.60 12.61 -5.34
CA THR A 150 18.01 12.25 -5.24
C THR A 150 18.47 11.74 -6.59
N GLU A 151 19.65 12.15 -6.99
CA GLU A 151 20.31 11.64 -8.22
C GLU A 151 20.29 10.11 -8.26
N TYR A 152 20.41 9.48 -7.09
CA TYR A 152 20.45 8.00 -6.95
C TYR A 152 19.52 7.55 -5.82
N TYR A 153 18.53 6.72 -6.13
CA TYR A 153 17.63 6.12 -5.15
C TYR A 153 17.45 4.61 -5.41
N PRO A 154 18.42 3.77 -5.01
CA PRO A 154 18.29 2.33 -5.16
C PRO A 154 17.30 1.77 -4.13
N TYR A 155 16.36 0.95 -4.58
CA TYR A 155 15.46 0.21 -3.69
C TYR A 155 15.30 -1.23 -4.15
N PHE A 156 15.09 -2.12 -3.18
CA PHE A 156 14.83 -3.52 -3.49
C PHE A 156 13.42 -3.69 -4.05
N GLN A 157 13.32 -4.13 -5.29
CA GLN A 157 12.04 -4.45 -5.91
C GLN A 157 11.61 -5.88 -5.56
N LYS A 158 12.55 -6.83 -5.59
CA LYS A 158 12.27 -8.23 -5.37
C LYS A 158 13.49 -8.93 -4.74
N VAL A 159 13.20 -9.80 -3.78
CA VAL A 159 14.21 -10.70 -3.18
C VAL A 159 13.63 -12.09 -3.19
N GLU A 160 14.24 -13.00 -3.94
CA GLU A 160 13.79 -14.39 -4.09
C GLU A 160 14.88 -15.38 -3.80
N LEU A 161 14.56 -16.43 -3.07
CA LEU A 161 15.39 -17.61 -2.91
C LEU A 161 15.02 -18.65 -3.98
N SER A 162 16.00 -19.16 -4.75
CA SER A 162 15.76 -20.04 -5.90
C SER A 162 15.07 -21.37 -5.58
N SER A 163 15.14 -21.85 -4.34
CA SER A 163 14.26 -22.92 -3.81
C SER A 163 14.36 -23.00 -2.29
N ALA A 164 13.22 -23.09 -1.62
CA ALA A 164 13.16 -23.33 -0.18
C ALA A 164 13.42 -24.79 0.20
N LEU A 165 13.31 -25.74 -0.73
CA LEU A 165 13.28 -27.19 -0.50
C LEU A 165 14.35 -27.96 -1.31
N SER A 166 15.53 -27.39 -1.53
CA SER A 166 16.62 -28.13 -2.19
C SER A 166 17.55 -28.75 -1.14
N CYS A 167 17.93 -30.02 -1.36
CA CYS A 167 18.91 -30.71 -0.53
C CYS A 167 20.36 -30.28 -0.85
N SER A 168 20.58 -29.33 -1.78
CA SER A 168 21.89 -28.77 -2.05
C SER A 168 22.26 -27.70 -1.04
N ASN A 169 23.55 -27.62 -0.68
CA ASN A 169 24.07 -26.56 0.20
C ASN A 169 24.12 -25.20 -0.51
N ASP A 170 23.98 -25.18 -1.85
CA ASP A 170 24.03 -23.96 -2.63
C ASP A 170 22.61 -23.38 -2.81
N LYS A 171 22.43 -22.16 -2.39
CA LYS A 171 21.20 -21.38 -2.55
C LYS A 171 21.50 -20.15 -3.39
N THR A 172 20.67 -19.88 -4.38
CA THR A 172 20.76 -18.64 -5.16
C THR A 172 19.74 -17.64 -4.65
N LEU A 173 20.24 -16.50 -4.21
CA LEU A 173 19.42 -15.35 -3.83
C LEU A 173 19.35 -14.40 -5.04
N ASN A 174 18.19 -14.26 -5.63
CA ASN A 174 17.92 -13.29 -6.69
C ASN A 174 17.43 -11.99 -6.06
N ILE A 175 18.16 -10.92 -6.29
CA ILE A 175 17.81 -9.59 -5.78
C ILE A 175 17.61 -8.70 -7.00
N THR A 176 16.41 -8.14 -7.14
CA THR A 176 16.12 -7.11 -8.12
C THR A 176 16.13 -5.76 -7.43
N ILE A 177 17.01 -4.88 -7.90
CA ILE A 177 17.15 -3.51 -7.40
C ILE A 177 16.72 -2.56 -8.51
N ASN A 178 15.79 -1.68 -8.20
CA ASN A 178 15.39 -0.59 -9.08
C ASN A 178 16.00 0.72 -8.60
N ASN A 179 16.25 1.61 -9.55
CA ASN A 179 16.61 2.99 -9.27
C ASN A 179 15.40 3.88 -9.47
N GLY A 180 14.92 4.51 -8.41
CA GLY A 180 13.88 5.54 -8.47
C GLY A 180 14.46 6.98 -8.61
N GLY A 181 15.78 7.12 -8.72
CA GLY A 181 16.45 8.40 -8.94
C GLY A 181 16.49 8.79 -10.42
N THR A 182 16.95 10.01 -10.68
CA THR A 182 17.02 10.61 -12.02
C THR A 182 18.27 10.22 -12.81
N GLU A 183 19.31 9.72 -12.13
CA GLU A 183 20.60 9.39 -12.74
C GLU A 183 20.86 7.88 -12.71
N ASP A 184 21.55 7.36 -13.72
CA ASP A 184 21.91 5.96 -13.81
C ASP A 184 22.88 5.52 -12.71
N ILE A 185 22.54 4.46 -11.99
CA ILE A 185 23.45 3.85 -11.00
C ILE A 185 24.49 3.02 -11.74
N THR A 186 25.74 3.49 -11.76
CA THR A 186 26.86 2.81 -12.43
C THR A 186 27.57 1.79 -11.54
N SER A 187 27.41 1.87 -10.23
CA SER A 187 27.93 0.89 -9.26
C SER A 187 27.10 0.84 -8.00
N LEU A 188 26.91 -0.36 -7.45
CA LEU A 188 26.20 -0.61 -6.22
C LEU A 188 27.02 -1.54 -5.31
N LYS A 189 27.20 -1.18 -4.05
CA LYS A 189 27.79 -2.06 -3.03
C LYS A 189 26.67 -2.56 -2.11
N TYR A 190 26.64 -3.86 -1.88
CA TYR A 190 25.69 -4.49 -0.96
C TYR A 190 26.41 -5.46 -0.02
N GLN A 191 25.82 -5.71 1.14
CA GLN A 191 26.27 -6.68 2.11
C GLN A 191 25.12 -7.60 2.47
N ILE A 192 25.35 -8.92 2.40
CA ILE A 192 24.43 -9.93 2.90
C ILE A 192 24.96 -10.38 4.26
N ILE A 193 24.16 -10.21 5.30
CA ILE A 193 24.46 -10.69 6.66
C ILE A 193 23.59 -11.93 6.87
N VAL A 194 24.21 -13.06 7.13
CA VAL A 194 23.57 -14.37 7.34
C VAL A 194 23.70 -14.74 8.81
#